data_8bd443366fc4746c233e16710c7c5765
#
_entry.id   8bd443366fc4746c233e16710c7c5765
#
_cell.length_a   1.000
_cell.length_b   1.000
_cell.length_c   1.000
_cell.angle_alpha   90.00
_cell.angle_beta   90.00
_cell.angle_gamma   90.00
#
_symmetry.space_group_name_H-M   'P 1'
#
loop_
_entity.id
_entity.type
_entity.pdbx_description
1 polymer ?
#
loop_
_entity_poly.entity_id
_entity_poly.type
_entity_poly.pdbx_seq_one_letter_code
_entity_poly.pdbx_strand_id
1 'polypeptide(L)'
;FIQVVFVVTLPPNSSSFQESKRQVQDILKALHLQISNHGISTGLASWEGQGEELSSFSPVDGQLIGKVHAASREDYDTVIGQAQEAFKTWRFVPAPKRGDIVRQMADQFRKYKTELGTLVSYEMGKSLQEGMGEVQEIIDICDFAVGLSRQLYGLSMHSERPAHRMYEQWHPIGIVGIISAFNFPVAVWSWNSMLAWVCGDVCVWKPSEKTPLTAIACQHIIQDVLKANDVPEGVSGLVVGGREVGEWLANDSNVPLVSATGSTRMGKAVGQAVGARLGRSLLELGGNNAIIISQHADLPLAIPAIVFGAVGMA
;
A
#
# COMPACT_ATOMS: atom_id res chain seq x y z
N PHE A 1 -2.88 15.92 -22.02
CA PHE A 1 -3.56 14.67 -21.67
C PHE A 1 -4.98 14.72 -22.18
N ILE A 2 -5.34 13.90 -23.16
CA ILE A 2 -6.75 13.65 -23.50
C ILE A 2 -7.14 12.44 -22.66
N GLN A 3 -7.78 12.69 -21.53
CA GLN A 3 -8.43 11.65 -20.75
C GLN A 3 -9.78 11.39 -21.42
N VAL A 4 -9.89 10.32 -22.19
CA VAL A 4 -11.17 9.89 -22.77
C VAL A 4 -11.88 9.07 -21.70
N VAL A 5 -12.81 9.68 -21.00
CA VAL A 5 -13.69 8.99 -20.06
C VAL A 5 -14.90 8.50 -20.82
N PHE A 6 -15.02 7.21 -21.07
CA PHE A 6 -16.26 6.59 -21.51
C PHE A 6 -17.14 6.33 -20.30
N VAL A 7 -18.09 7.22 -20.04
CA VAL A 7 -19.13 6.98 -19.04
C VAL A 7 -20.25 6.18 -19.72
N VAL A 8 -20.27 4.87 -19.51
CA VAL A 8 -21.44 4.05 -19.86
C VAL A 8 -22.40 4.08 -18.68
N THR A 9 -23.37 4.97 -18.71
CA THR A 9 -24.44 5.01 -17.70
C THR A 9 -25.50 3.98 -18.02
N LEU A 10 -25.61 2.92 -17.21
CA LEU A 10 -26.79 2.06 -17.20
C LEU A 10 -27.94 2.79 -16.48
N PRO A 11 -29.19 2.66 -16.95
CA PRO A 11 -30.33 3.27 -16.27
C PRO A 11 -30.46 2.69 -14.84
N PRO A 12 -30.71 3.54 -13.81
CA PRO A 12 -30.64 3.15 -12.40
C PRO A 12 -31.62 2.07 -11.93
N ASN A 13 -32.58 1.69 -12.76
CA ASN A 13 -33.59 0.66 -12.48
C ASN A 13 -33.48 -0.59 -13.34
N SER A 14 -32.40 -0.81 -14.08
CA SER A 14 -32.20 -2.05 -14.84
C SER A 14 -31.91 -3.21 -13.88
N SER A 15 -32.36 -4.43 -14.22
CA SER A 15 -32.07 -5.64 -13.45
C SER A 15 -30.56 -5.86 -13.30
N SER A 16 -29.77 -5.54 -14.31
CA SER A 16 -28.31 -5.57 -14.30
C SER A 16 -27.67 -4.59 -13.31
N PHE A 17 -28.28 -3.43 -13.09
CA PHE A 17 -27.80 -2.45 -12.10
C PHE A 17 -28.06 -2.92 -10.66
N GLN A 18 -29.20 -3.53 -10.39
CA GLN A 18 -29.51 -4.11 -9.07
C GLN A 18 -28.65 -5.33 -8.75
N GLU A 19 -28.33 -6.12 -9.74
CA GLU A 19 -27.44 -7.28 -9.62
C GLU A 19 -26.00 -6.84 -9.34
N SER A 20 -25.52 -5.80 -10.02
CA SER A 20 -24.20 -5.18 -9.77
C SER A 20 -24.10 -4.61 -8.35
N LYS A 21 -25.12 -3.91 -7.85
CA LYS A 21 -25.15 -3.41 -6.47
C LYS A 21 -25.07 -4.53 -5.43
N ARG A 22 -25.81 -5.61 -5.65
CA ARG A 22 -25.78 -6.77 -4.76
C ARG A 22 -24.39 -7.40 -4.73
N GLN A 23 -23.78 -7.56 -5.88
CA GLN A 23 -22.43 -8.11 -6.01
C GLN A 23 -21.39 -7.26 -5.25
N VAL A 24 -21.46 -5.92 -5.35
CA VAL A 24 -20.56 -5.02 -4.60
C VAL A 24 -20.76 -5.18 -3.09
N GLN A 25 -22.00 -5.24 -2.61
CA GLN A 25 -22.28 -5.44 -1.18
C GLN A 25 -21.74 -6.77 -0.66
N ASP A 26 -21.85 -7.85 -1.44
CA ASP A 26 -21.30 -9.16 -1.07
C ASP A 26 -19.77 -9.11 -0.97
N ILE A 27 -19.10 -8.38 -1.86
CA ILE A 27 -17.65 -8.16 -1.83
C ILE A 27 -17.23 -7.35 -0.59
N LEU A 28 -17.92 -6.24 -0.30
CA LEU A 28 -17.62 -5.43 0.89
C LEU A 28 -17.77 -6.27 2.16
N LYS A 29 -18.82 -7.08 2.25
CA LYS A 29 -19.04 -7.98 3.38
C LYS A 29 -17.95 -9.06 3.50
N ALA A 30 -17.52 -9.65 2.38
CA ALA A 30 -16.44 -10.63 2.36
C ALA A 30 -15.11 -10.05 2.83
N LEU A 31 -14.86 -8.77 2.56
CA LEU A 31 -13.68 -8.02 3.00
C LEU A 31 -13.86 -7.35 4.39
N HIS A 32 -14.94 -7.66 5.10
CA HIS A 32 -15.30 -7.08 6.41
C HIS A 32 -15.47 -5.56 6.41
N LEU A 33 -15.81 -4.99 5.26
CA LEU A 33 -16.10 -3.55 5.11
C LEU A 33 -17.57 -3.25 5.40
N GLN A 34 -17.82 -2.08 5.96
CA GLN A 34 -19.12 -1.55 6.31
C GLN A 34 -19.41 -0.24 5.54
N ILE A 35 -20.59 0.35 5.74
CA ILE A 35 -20.90 1.68 5.19
C ILE A 35 -20.01 2.76 5.85
N SER A 36 -19.77 2.67 7.17
CA SER A 36 -18.78 3.49 7.88
C SER A 36 -17.67 2.60 8.39
N ASN A 37 -16.42 2.98 8.12
CA ASN A 37 -15.25 2.17 8.39
C ASN A 37 -14.25 2.91 9.26
N HIS A 38 -13.48 2.15 10.03
CA HIS A 38 -12.40 2.68 10.83
C HIS A 38 -11.21 3.08 9.95
N GLY A 39 -10.78 4.36 10.01
CA GLY A 39 -9.66 4.87 9.21
C GLY A 39 -8.29 4.66 9.86
N ILE A 40 -8.24 4.14 11.08
CA ILE A 40 -7.02 3.98 11.86
C ILE A 40 -6.85 2.51 12.24
N SER A 41 -5.61 2.00 12.12
CA SER A 41 -5.28 0.65 12.58
C SER A 41 -3.83 0.58 13.05
N THR A 42 -3.58 -0.30 14.02
CA THR A 42 -2.26 -0.72 14.47
C THR A 42 -1.94 -2.17 14.06
N GLY A 43 -2.75 -2.72 13.17
CA GLY A 43 -2.66 -4.10 12.68
C GLY A 43 -3.54 -5.07 13.46
N LEU A 44 -3.57 -5.02 14.79
CA LEU A 44 -4.42 -5.86 15.64
C LEU A 44 -5.67 -5.13 16.10
N ALA A 45 -5.59 -3.82 16.35
CA ALA A 45 -6.71 -2.97 16.67
C ALA A 45 -7.00 -1.98 15.52
N SER A 46 -8.24 -1.54 15.44
CA SER A 46 -8.67 -0.46 14.56
C SER A 46 -9.76 0.36 15.25
N TRP A 47 -9.79 1.66 14.96
CA TRP A 47 -10.81 2.57 15.52
C TRP A 47 -11.18 3.67 14.53
N GLU A 48 -12.31 4.31 14.80
CA GLU A 48 -12.77 5.45 14.04
C GLU A 48 -11.88 6.66 14.32
N GLY A 49 -11.32 7.23 13.25
CA GLY A 49 -10.52 8.45 13.37
C GLY A 49 -11.38 9.65 13.81
N GLN A 50 -10.78 10.59 14.50
CA GLN A 50 -11.44 11.81 14.98
C GLN A 50 -11.30 12.99 13.99
N GLY A 51 -10.78 12.73 12.79
CA GLY A 51 -10.64 13.72 11.75
C GLY A 51 -11.87 13.86 10.85
N GLU A 52 -11.67 14.40 9.66
CA GLU A 52 -12.72 14.62 8.68
C GLU A 52 -13.30 13.31 8.13
N GLU A 53 -14.61 13.27 7.90
CA GLU A 53 -15.26 12.15 7.20
C GLU A 53 -14.95 12.19 5.70
N LEU A 54 -14.34 11.13 5.20
CA LEU A 54 -14.06 10.92 3.79
C LEU A 54 -15.11 9.98 3.18
N SER A 55 -15.66 10.35 2.03
CA SER A 55 -16.59 9.51 1.28
C SER A 55 -15.89 8.95 0.04
N SER A 56 -15.88 7.63 -0.11
CA SER A 56 -15.36 6.95 -1.30
C SER A 56 -16.49 6.69 -2.29
N PHE A 57 -16.32 7.22 -3.51
CA PHE A 57 -17.29 7.06 -4.61
C PHE A 57 -16.64 6.27 -5.74
N SER A 58 -17.40 5.35 -6.33
CA SER A 58 -16.91 4.61 -7.49
C SER A 58 -16.88 5.50 -8.74
N PRO A 59 -15.77 5.57 -9.47
CA PRO A 59 -15.71 6.22 -10.77
C PRO A 59 -16.46 5.43 -11.86
N VAL A 60 -16.85 4.18 -11.60
CA VAL A 60 -17.56 3.31 -12.55
C VAL A 60 -19.02 3.77 -12.74
N ASP A 61 -19.69 4.14 -11.64
CA ASP A 61 -21.12 4.47 -11.64
C ASP A 61 -21.50 5.68 -10.77
N GLY A 62 -20.51 6.32 -10.13
CA GLY A 62 -20.70 7.45 -9.24
C GLY A 62 -21.35 7.13 -7.89
N GLN A 63 -21.53 5.85 -7.55
CA GLN A 63 -22.19 5.47 -6.30
C GLN A 63 -21.24 5.58 -5.11
N LEU A 64 -21.79 5.92 -3.93
CA LEU A 64 -21.08 5.83 -2.67
C LEU A 64 -20.79 4.37 -2.37
N ILE A 65 -19.51 4.05 -2.14
CA ILE A 65 -19.05 2.72 -1.72
C ILE A 65 -19.08 2.63 -0.21
N GLY A 66 -18.52 3.62 0.48
CA GLY A 66 -18.47 3.68 1.93
C GLY A 66 -17.83 4.99 2.41
N LYS A 67 -17.79 5.14 3.73
CA LYS A 67 -17.25 6.32 4.42
C LYS A 67 -16.13 5.88 5.36
N VAL A 68 -15.19 6.79 5.60
CA VAL A 68 -14.05 6.58 6.50
C VAL A 68 -13.77 7.87 7.25
N HIS A 69 -13.60 7.81 8.55
CA HIS A 69 -13.13 8.95 9.33
C HIS A 69 -11.60 9.00 9.31
N ALA A 70 -11.07 10.13 8.85
CA ALA A 70 -9.64 10.38 8.76
C ALA A 70 -8.98 10.47 10.15
N ALA A 71 -7.66 10.31 10.19
CA ALA A 71 -6.88 10.48 11.40
C ALA A 71 -6.90 11.94 11.88
N SER A 72 -7.11 12.15 13.17
CA SER A 72 -6.67 13.35 13.87
C SER A 72 -5.16 13.29 14.14
N ARG A 73 -4.60 14.38 14.63
CA ARG A 73 -3.19 14.39 15.06
C ARG A 73 -2.94 13.44 16.22
N GLU A 74 -3.87 13.29 17.13
CA GLU A 74 -3.78 12.40 18.29
C GLU A 74 -3.82 10.93 17.87
N ASP A 75 -4.69 10.59 16.88
CA ASP A 75 -4.71 9.26 16.29
C ASP A 75 -3.36 8.89 15.66
N TYR A 76 -2.81 9.82 14.86
CA TYR A 76 -1.50 9.65 14.24
C TYR A 76 -0.41 9.41 15.29
N ASP A 77 -0.34 10.25 16.33
CA ASP A 77 0.66 10.13 17.40
C ASP A 77 0.52 8.80 18.15
N THR A 78 -0.71 8.30 18.33
CA THR A 78 -0.98 6.99 18.92
C THR A 78 -0.42 5.86 18.05
N VAL A 79 -0.68 5.88 16.73
CA VAL A 79 -0.15 4.87 15.80
C VAL A 79 1.38 4.87 15.78
N ILE A 80 2.02 6.04 15.75
CA ILE A 80 3.48 6.17 15.80
C ILE A 80 4.04 5.63 17.13
N GLY A 81 3.40 5.94 18.25
CA GLY A 81 3.80 5.41 19.56
C GLY A 81 3.75 3.89 19.62
N GLN A 82 2.67 3.28 19.12
CA GLN A 82 2.56 1.83 19.03
C GLN A 82 3.60 1.22 18.09
N ALA A 83 3.88 1.84 16.96
CA ALA A 83 4.91 1.39 16.04
C ALA A 83 6.32 1.42 16.68
N GLN A 84 6.63 2.46 17.46
CA GLN A 84 7.90 2.54 18.20
C GLN A 84 8.03 1.39 19.23
N GLU A 85 6.96 1.10 19.98
CA GLU A 85 6.98 -0.01 20.94
C GLU A 85 7.11 -1.37 20.22
N ALA A 86 6.37 -1.60 19.15
CA ALA A 86 6.45 -2.81 18.34
C ALA A 86 7.87 -3.05 17.80
N PHE A 87 8.53 -2.01 17.34
CA PHE A 87 9.88 -2.11 16.80
C PHE A 87 10.89 -2.65 17.80
N LYS A 88 10.73 -2.34 19.09
CA LYS A 88 11.66 -2.81 20.16
C LYS A 88 11.76 -4.33 20.24
N THR A 89 10.68 -5.03 19.92
CA THR A 89 10.63 -6.51 19.98
C THR A 89 10.67 -7.15 18.59
N TRP A 90 9.97 -6.58 17.60
CA TRP A 90 9.90 -7.11 16.24
C TRP A 90 11.28 -7.24 15.58
N ARG A 91 12.17 -6.27 15.79
CA ARG A 91 13.53 -6.28 15.26
C ARG A 91 14.36 -7.48 15.68
N PHE A 92 14.03 -8.14 16.77
CA PHE A 92 14.73 -9.32 17.29
C PHE A 92 14.11 -10.65 16.83
N VAL A 93 12.93 -10.63 16.20
CA VAL A 93 12.36 -11.83 15.58
C VAL A 93 13.28 -12.24 14.43
N PRO A 94 13.74 -13.50 14.34
CA PRO A 94 14.62 -13.92 13.25
C PRO A 94 14.00 -13.68 11.88
N ALA A 95 14.78 -13.18 10.91
CA ALA A 95 14.27 -12.83 9.58
C ALA A 95 13.51 -13.98 8.89
N PRO A 96 13.94 -15.25 8.93
CA PRO A 96 13.18 -16.36 8.36
C PRO A 96 11.81 -16.60 9.02
N LYS A 97 11.65 -16.27 10.32
CA LYS A 97 10.36 -16.32 11.00
C LYS A 97 9.44 -15.19 10.52
N ARG A 98 9.97 -13.97 10.37
CA ARG A 98 9.24 -12.86 9.77
C ARG A 98 8.81 -13.20 8.33
N GLY A 99 9.71 -13.84 7.57
CA GLY A 99 9.40 -14.34 6.23
C GLY A 99 8.25 -15.36 6.21
N ASP A 100 8.18 -16.27 7.18
CA ASP A 100 7.05 -17.22 7.25
C ASP A 100 5.72 -16.52 7.55
N ILE A 101 5.72 -15.47 8.36
CA ILE A 101 4.53 -14.63 8.59
C ILE A 101 4.09 -13.97 7.29
N VAL A 102 5.02 -13.39 6.53
CA VAL A 102 4.73 -12.78 5.21
C VAL A 102 4.20 -13.83 4.22
N ARG A 103 4.73 -15.06 4.24
CA ARG A 103 4.18 -16.17 3.43
C ARG A 103 2.72 -16.46 3.76
N GLN A 104 2.36 -16.48 5.04
CA GLN A 104 0.97 -16.67 5.49
C GLN A 104 0.07 -15.53 5.02
N MET A 105 0.58 -14.28 4.99
CA MET A 105 -0.15 -13.14 4.41
C MET A 105 -0.40 -13.35 2.91
N ALA A 106 0.59 -13.85 2.14
CA ALA A 106 0.40 -14.19 0.74
C ALA A 106 -0.73 -15.21 0.54
N ASP A 107 -0.85 -16.20 1.42
CA ASP A 107 -1.93 -17.20 1.36
C ASP A 107 -3.31 -16.54 1.58
N GLN A 108 -3.41 -15.55 2.46
CA GLN A 108 -4.65 -14.79 2.63
C GLN A 108 -4.95 -13.92 1.40
N PHE A 109 -3.98 -13.24 0.82
CA PHE A 109 -4.19 -12.47 -0.42
C PHE A 109 -4.56 -13.37 -1.61
N ARG A 110 -4.05 -14.59 -1.70
CA ARG A 110 -4.51 -15.60 -2.69
C ARG A 110 -5.98 -15.93 -2.49
N LYS A 111 -6.41 -16.13 -1.24
CA LYS A 111 -7.79 -16.45 -0.89
C LYS A 111 -8.75 -15.30 -1.25
N TYR A 112 -8.38 -14.06 -0.98
CA TYR A 112 -9.22 -12.88 -1.21
C TYR A 112 -8.93 -12.15 -2.53
N LYS A 113 -8.20 -12.78 -3.46
CA LYS A 113 -7.73 -12.13 -4.69
C LYS A 113 -8.87 -11.58 -5.53
N THR A 114 -9.95 -12.33 -5.69
CA THR A 114 -11.10 -11.91 -6.49
C THR A 114 -11.83 -10.74 -5.83
N GLU A 115 -12.11 -10.83 -4.55
CA GLU A 115 -12.86 -9.82 -3.79
C GLU A 115 -12.08 -8.51 -3.71
N LEU A 116 -10.80 -8.57 -3.33
CA LEU A 116 -9.95 -7.38 -3.23
C LEU A 116 -9.69 -6.78 -4.61
N GLY A 117 -9.40 -7.58 -5.63
CA GLY A 117 -9.19 -7.09 -7.00
C GLY A 117 -10.43 -6.43 -7.59
N THR A 118 -11.63 -6.95 -7.28
CA THR A 118 -12.89 -6.32 -7.68
C THR A 118 -13.10 -5.00 -6.94
N LEU A 119 -12.78 -4.93 -5.65
CA LEU A 119 -12.86 -3.68 -4.90
C LEU A 119 -11.87 -2.64 -5.46
N VAL A 120 -10.63 -3.03 -5.78
CA VAL A 120 -9.65 -2.14 -6.45
C VAL A 120 -10.22 -1.58 -7.74
N SER A 121 -10.81 -2.43 -8.59
CA SER A 121 -11.43 -1.99 -9.84
C SER A 121 -12.60 -1.04 -9.61
N TYR A 122 -13.43 -1.30 -8.62
CA TYR A 122 -14.62 -0.51 -8.34
C TYR A 122 -14.30 0.83 -7.67
N GLU A 123 -13.33 0.86 -6.75
CA GLU A 123 -12.95 2.08 -6.02
C GLU A 123 -12.03 3.00 -6.85
N MET A 124 -11.15 2.43 -7.70
CA MET A 124 -10.18 3.20 -8.48
C MET A 124 -10.59 3.40 -9.95
N GLY A 125 -11.36 2.48 -10.52
CA GLY A 125 -11.87 2.57 -11.90
C GLY A 125 -11.02 1.85 -12.94
N LYS A 126 -10.02 1.06 -12.56
CA LYS A 126 -9.27 0.24 -13.51
C LYS A 126 -10.04 -1.03 -13.90
N SER A 127 -9.60 -1.69 -14.97
CA SER A 127 -10.22 -2.94 -15.40
C SER A 127 -10.12 -4.03 -14.31
N LEU A 128 -11.03 -5.00 -14.32
CA LEU A 128 -10.99 -6.10 -13.36
C LEU A 128 -9.68 -6.89 -13.44
N GLN A 129 -9.14 -7.08 -14.65
CA GLN A 129 -7.88 -7.76 -14.85
C GLN A 129 -6.72 -7.04 -14.17
N GLU A 130 -6.68 -5.70 -14.28
CA GLU A 130 -5.67 -4.88 -13.62
C GLU A 130 -5.86 -4.83 -12.10
N GLY A 131 -7.11 -4.78 -11.61
CA GLY A 131 -7.39 -4.88 -10.18
C GLY A 131 -6.93 -6.22 -9.58
N MET A 132 -7.19 -7.31 -10.28
CA MET A 132 -6.67 -8.65 -9.89
C MET A 132 -5.15 -8.75 -10.06
N GLY A 133 -4.59 -8.07 -11.04
CA GLY A 133 -3.14 -7.94 -11.27
C GLY A 133 -2.44 -7.28 -10.08
N GLU A 134 -3.01 -6.21 -9.54
CA GLU A 134 -2.47 -5.58 -8.33
C GLU A 134 -2.41 -6.52 -7.13
N VAL A 135 -3.46 -7.32 -6.92
CA VAL A 135 -3.44 -8.32 -5.84
C VAL A 135 -2.42 -9.42 -6.13
N GLN A 136 -2.22 -9.77 -7.41
CA GLN A 136 -1.12 -10.68 -7.78
C GLN A 136 0.24 -10.10 -7.41
N GLU A 137 0.47 -8.82 -7.63
CA GLU A 137 1.71 -8.16 -7.22
C GLU A 137 1.96 -8.21 -5.70
N ILE A 138 0.89 -8.10 -4.88
CA ILE A 138 1.02 -8.33 -3.43
C ILE A 138 1.55 -9.74 -3.15
N ILE A 139 1.00 -10.74 -3.84
CA ILE A 139 1.39 -12.14 -3.67
C ILE A 139 2.85 -12.35 -4.09
N ASP A 140 3.22 -11.82 -5.25
CA ASP A 140 4.56 -11.98 -5.84
C ASP A 140 5.63 -11.32 -4.96
N ILE A 141 5.37 -10.12 -4.42
CA ILE A 141 6.31 -9.45 -3.52
C ILE A 141 6.42 -10.17 -2.16
N CYS A 142 5.34 -10.77 -1.67
CA CYS A 142 5.42 -11.63 -0.49
C CYS A 142 6.36 -12.80 -0.73
N ASP A 143 6.20 -13.53 -1.85
CA ASP A 143 7.03 -14.67 -2.21
C ASP A 143 8.52 -14.25 -2.37
N PHE A 144 8.77 -13.10 -2.98
CA PHE A 144 10.10 -12.51 -3.08
C PHE A 144 10.70 -12.18 -1.71
N ALA A 145 9.93 -11.51 -0.83
CA ALA A 145 10.36 -11.16 0.51
C ALA A 145 10.68 -12.40 1.37
N VAL A 146 9.91 -13.48 1.21
CA VAL A 146 10.20 -14.77 1.87
C VAL A 146 11.58 -15.28 1.47
N GLY A 147 11.90 -15.25 0.18
CA GLY A 147 13.25 -15.62 -0.31
C GLY A 147 14.35 -14.74 0.29
N LEU A 148 14.14 -13.41 0.27
CA LEU A 148 15.09 -12.45 0.82
C LEU A 148 15.29 -12.59 2.33
N SER A 149 14.30 -13.06 3.08
CA SER A 149 14.41 -13.26 4.54
C SER A 149 15.58 -14.18 4.95
N ARG A 150 16.08 -15.00 4.01
CA ARG A 150 17.24 -15.89 4.20
C ARG A 150 18.52 -15.36 3.54
N GLN A 151 18.49 -14.19 2.94
CA GLN A 151 19.58 -13.59 2.16
C GLN A 151 20.01 -12.23 2.72
N LEU A 152 19.63 -11.88 3.95
CA LEU A 152 20.02 -10.64 4.61
C LEU A 152 21.43 -10.78 5.21
N TYR A 153 22.40 -11.14 4.39
CA TYR A 153 23.80 -11.29 4.76
C TYR A 153 24.63 -10.11 4.24
N GLY A 154 25.76 -9.86 4.91
CA GLY A 154 26.76 -8.89 4.49
C GLY A 154 28.07 -9.55 4.06
N LEU A 155 29.02 -8.74 3.64
CA LEU A 155 30.36 -9.18 3.26
C LEU A 155 31.20 -9.49 4.50
N SER A 156 32.07 -10.48 4.42
CA SER A 156 33.14 -10.73 5.36
C SER A 156 34.47 -10.45 4.69
N MET A 157 35.33 -9.63 5.30
CA MET A 157 36.55 -9.15 4.70
C MET A 157 37.72 -9.21 5.66
N HIS A 158 38.95 -9.24 5.12
CA HIS A 158 40.17 -9.18 5.92
C HIS A 158 40.45 -7.77 6.41
N SER A 159 41.05 -7.67 7.61
CA SER A 159 41.56 -6.43 8.18
C SER A 159 43.06 -6.26 7.88
N GLU A 160 43.47 -5.02 7.68
CA GLU A 160 44.90 -4.65 7.65
C GLU A 160 45.60 -4.79 9.02
N ARG A 161 44.78 -4.86 10.09
CA ARG A 161 45.29 -4.88 11.47
C ARG A 161 45.35 -6.30 12.01
N PRO A 162 46.44 -6.68 12.73
CA PRO A 162 46.52 -7.97 13.37
C PRO A 162 45.39 -8.17 14.38
N ALA A 163 44.86 -9.40 14.50
CA ALA A 163 43.80 -9.79 15.43
C ALA A 163 42.48 -9.03 15.28
N HIS A 164 42.22 -8.41 14.12
CA HIS A 164 40.96 -7.75 13.77
C HIS A 164 40.19 -8.57 12.75
N ARG A 165 38.86 -8.63 12.94
CA ARG A 165 37.91 -9.20 12.02
C ARG A 165 36.96 -8.11 11.55
N MET A 166 36.64 -8.05 10.25
CA MET A 166 35.73 -7.10 9.65
C MET A 166 34.61 -7.84 8.92
N TYR A 167 33.39 -7.38 9.12
CA TYR A 167 32.21 -7.87 8.39
C TYR A 167 31.12 -6.80 8.36
N GLU A 168 30.26 -6.88 7.36
CA GLU A 168 29.04 -6.09 7.26
C GLU A 168 27.90 -6.83 7.90
N GLN A 169 27.00 -6.08 8.54
CA GLN A 169 25.76 -6.59 9.06
C GLN A 169 24.66 -5.55 8.86
N TRP A 170 23.56 -5.99 8.29
CA TRP A 170 22.39 -5.15 8.08
C TRP A 170 21.47 -5.20 9.30
N HIS A 171 21.03 -4.02 9.73
CA HIS A 171 20.11 -3.87 10.87
C HIS A 171 18.84 -3.13 10.44
N PRO A 172 17.68 -3.46 11.06
CA PRO A 172 16.45 -2.69 10.89
C PRO A 172 16.66 -1.23 11.27
N ILE A 173 15.99 -0.32 10.56
CA ILE A 173 16.14 1.13 10.74
C ILE A 173 15.03 1.76 11.57
N GLY A 174 13.89 1.08 11.76
CA GLY A 174 12.79 1.59 12.58
C GLY A 174 11.44 1.60 11.90
N ILE A 175 10.76 2.75 11.93
CA ILE A 175 9.46 2.94 11.28
C ILE A 175 9.69 3.31 9.82
N VAL A 176 9.07 2.57 8.90
CA VAL A 176 8.97 2.92 7.48
C VAL A 176 7.62 3.57 7.25
N GLY A 177 7.61 4.85 6.95
CA GLY A 177 6.42 5.57 6.52
C GLY A 177 6.15 5.31 5.04
N ILE A 178 4.94 4.89 4.69
CA ILE A 178 4.55 4.59 3.32
C ILE A 178 3.42 5.53 2.90
N ILE A 179 3.64 6.32 1.86
CA ILE A 179 2.62 7.16 1.23
C ILE A 179 2.36 6.59 -0.15
N SER A 180 1.16 6.06 -0.39
CA SER A 180 0.78 5.49 -1.68
C SER A 180 -0.23 6.34 -2.44
N ALA A 181 -0.20 6.24 -3.76
CA ALA A 181 -1.10 6.94 -4.66
C ALA A 181 -2.34 6.11 -4.98
N PHE A 182 -3.40 6.77 -5.49
CA PHE A 182 -4.68 6.14 -5.76
C PHE A 182 -4.68 5.16 -6.94
N ASN A 183 -3.74 5.32 -7.88
CA ASN A 183 -3.71 4.52 -9.11
C ASN A 183 -3.20 3.09 -8.91
N PHE A 184 -2.44 2.83 -7.83
CA PHE A 184 -2.04 1.50 -7.37
C PHE A 184 -2.30 1.41 -5.86
N PRO A 185 -3.58 1.31 -5.46
CA PRO A 185 -3.98 1.49 -4.06
C PRO A 185 -3.46 0.42 -3.11
N VAL A 186 -3.12 -0.77 -3.58
CA VAL A 186 -2.72 -1.89 -2.73
C VAL A 186 -1.32 -2.43 -3.04
N ALA A 187 -0.90 -2.48 -4.31
CA ALA A 187 0.39 -3.08 -4.70
C ALA A 187 1.57 -2.31 -4.11
N VAL A 188 1.61 -0.99 -4.27
CA VAL A 188 2.74 -0.15 -3.81
C VAL A 188 2.96 -0.23 -2.30
N TRP A 189 1.89 -0.28 -1.50
CA TRP A 189 2.01 -0.54 -0.07
C TRP A 189 2.72 -1.86 0.21
N SER A 190 2.34 -2.93 -0.49
CA SER A 190 2.89 -4.25 -0.25
C SER A 190 4.38 -4.34 -0.63
N TRP A 191 4.80 -3.69 -1.72
CA TRP A 191 6.22 -3.67 -2.11
C TRP A 191 7.11 -3.11 -1.01
N ASN A 192 6.62 -2.09 -0.32
CA ASN A 192 7.34 -1.48 0.78
C ASN A 192 7.24 -2.29 2.08
N SER A 193 6.01 -2.65 2.49
CA SER A 193 5.76 -3.26 3.80
C SER A 193 6.30 -4.69 3.91
N MET A 194 6.13 -5.53 2.88
CA MET A 194 6.60 -6.91 2.94
C MET A 194 8.12 -6.99 3.04
N LEU A 195 8.83 -6.12 2.33
CA LEU A 195 10.29 -6.00 2.42
C LEU A 195 10.74 -5.43 3.77
N ALA A 196 10.10 -4.36 4.24
CA ALA A 196 10.40 -3.76 5.53
C ALA A 196 10.20 -4.75 6.68
N TRP A 197 9.08 -5.48 6.67
CA TRP A 197 8.80 -6.48 7.73
C TRP A 197 9.83 -7.59 7.78
N VAL A 198 10.26 -8.16 6.65
CA VAL A 198 11.31 -9.19 6.67
C VAL A 198 12.67 -8.63 7.08
N CYS A 199 12.95 -7.35 6.83
CA CYS A 199 14.13 -6.66 7.36
C CYS A 199 14.05 -6.42 8.88
N GLY A 200 12.86 -6.46 9.47
CA GLY A 200 12.64 -6.24 10.91
C GLY A 200 12.20 -4.82 11.24
N ASP A 201 11.82 -4.05 10.24
CA ASP A 201 11.20 -2.74 10.38
C ASP A 201 9.70 -2.87 10.62
N VAL A 202 9.08 -1.80 11.08
CA VAL A 202 7.62 -1.68 11.22
C VAL A 202 7.12 -0.62 10.24
N CYS A 203 5.86 -0.70 9.82
CA CYS A 203 5.32 0.19 8.79
C CYS A 203 4.16 1.02 9.31
N VAL A 204 4.09 2.28 8.88
CA VAL A 204 2.92 3.13 9.01
C VAL A 204 2.51 3.59 7.61
N TRP A 205 1.33 3.18 7.19
CA TRP A 205 0.81 3.43 5.85
C TRP A 205 -0.22 4.55 5.83
N LYS A 206 0.03 5.54 5.00
CA LYS A 206 -0.91 6.58 4.61
C LYS A 206 -1.34 6.33 3.16
N PRO A 207 -2.51 5.69 2.92
CA PRO A 207 -3.04 5.51 1.56
C PRO A 207 -3.55 6.82 0.97
N SER A 208 -3.89 6.83 -0.32
CA SER A 208 -4.62 7.94 -0.91
C SER A 208 -6.02 8.08 -0.29
N GLU A 209 -6.44 9.30 -0.05
CA GLU A 209 -7.79 9.64 0.40
C GLU A 209 -8.88 9.28 -0.62
N LYS A 210 -8.50 8.98 -1.86
CA LYS A 210 -9.41 8.57 -2.93
C LYS A 210 -9.73 7.08 -2.95
N THR A 211 -8.88 6.26 -2.31
CA THR A 211 -9.00 4.80 -2.30
C THR A 211 -8.75 4.24 -0.89
N PRO A 212 -9.50 4.72 0.12
CA PRO A 212 -9.25 4.31 1.50
C PRO A 212 -9.78 2.91 1.83
N LEU A 213 -10.84 2.44 1.16
CA LEU A 213 -11.49 1.17 1.49
C LEU A 213 -10.64 -0.03 1.12
N THR A 214 -9.94 0.02 -0.01
CA THR A 214 -8.97 -1.02 -0.40
C THR A 214 -7.85 -1.15 0.63
N ALA A 215 -7.40 -0.03 1.22
CA ALA A 215 -6.37 -0.05 2.26
C ALA A 215 -6.89 -0.70 3.56
N ILE A 216 -8.10 -0.38 3.99
CA ILE A 216 -8.75 -0.99 5.15
C ILE A 216 -8.95 -2.49 4.92
N ALA A 217 -9.39 -2.88 3.72
CA ALA A 217 -9.52 -4.30 3.35
C ALA A 217 -8.18 -5.05 3.48
N CYS A 218 -7.07 -4.46 3.05
CA CYS A 218 -5.75 -5.06 3.22
C CYS A 218 -5.41 -5.29 4.70
N GLN A 219 -5.72 -4.34 5.59
CA GLN A 219 -5.50 -4.50 7.03
C GLN A 219 -6.36 -5.65 7.60
N HIS A 220 -7.63 -5.74 7.21
CA HIS A 220 -8.51 -6.84 7.63
C HIS A 220 -7.98 -8.20 7.17
N ILE A 221 -7.49 -8.32 5.93
CA ILE A 221 -6.96 -9.57 5.36
C ILE A 221 -5.74 -10.07 6.15
N ILE A 222 -4.84 -9.19 6.59
CA ILE A 222 -3.62 -9.61 7.30
C ILE A 222 -3.82 -9.76 8.82
N GLN A 223 -4.89 -9.19 9.38
CA GLN A 223 -5.11 -9.13 10.84
C GLN A 223 -5.09 -10.50 11.50
N ASP A 224 -5.76 -11.50 10.90
CA ASP A 224 -5.81 -12.84 11.46
C ASP A 224 -4.43 -13.53 11.44
N VAL A 225 -3.61 -13.24 10.43
CA VAL A 225 -2.23 -13.72 10.36
C VAL A 225 -1.38 -13.09 11.46
N LEU A 226 -1.53 -11.78 11.67
CA LEU A 226 -0.82 -11.07 12.74
C LEU A 226 -1.18 -11.65 14.12
N LYS A 227 -2.47 -11.87 14.38
CA LYS A 227 -2.97 -12.47 15.63
C LYS A 227 -2.46 -13.89 15.82
N ALA A 228 -2.54 -14.74 14.80
CA ALA A 228 -2.15 -16.15 14.87
C ALA A 228 -0.65 -16.38 15.12
N ASN A 229 0.17 -15.36 14.86
CA ASN A 229 1.62 -15.40 15.02
C ASN A 229 2.13 -14.52 16.17
N ASP A 230 1.24 -14.05 17.07
CA ASP A 230 1.59 -13.17 18.20
C ASP A 230 2.46 -11.97 17.76
N VAL A 231 2.16 -11.39 16.57
CA VAL A 231 2.89 -10.23 16.07
C VAL A 231 2.55 -9.03 16.95
N PRO A 232 3.54 -8.24 17.39
CA PRO A 232 3.28 -7.07 18.23
C PRO A 232 2.34 -6.08 17.54
N GLU A 233 1.40 -5.52 18.31
CA GLU A 233 0.58 -4.41 17.83
C GLU A 233 1.46 -3.21 17.46
N GLY A 234 1.22 -2.61 16.29
CA GLY A 234 2.02 -1.52 15.75
C GLY A 234 3.03 -1.92 14.67
N VAL A 235 3.18 -3.24 14.36
CA VAL A 235 4.00 -3.67 13.21
C VAL A 235 3.41 -3.20 11.89
N SER A 236 2.07 -3.15 11.77
CA SER A 236 1.35 -2.70 10.57
C SER A 236 0.37 -1.57 10.92
N GLY A 237 0.84 -0.34 10.91
CA GLY A 237 0.01 0.85 11.12
C GLY A 237 -0.69 1.33 9.84
N LEU A 238 -1.94 1.80 9.97
CA LEU A 238 -2.70 2.49 8.92
C LEU A 238 -3.22 3.82 9.47
N VAL A 239 -3.02 4.90 8.71
CA VAL A 239 -3.56 6.23 9.00
C VAL A 239 -4.19 6.80 7.74
N VAL A 240 -5.50 6.73 7.64
CA VAL A 240 -6.26 7.31 6.52
C VAL A 240 -6.37 8.81 6.72
N GLY A 241 -6.17 9.57 5.65
CA GLY A 241 -6.32 11.01 5.69
C GLY A 241 -5.80 11.70 4.44
N GLY A 242 -6.02 13.00 4.38
CA GLY A 242 -5.61 13.85 3.28
C GLY A 242 -4.11 14.19 3.27
N ARG A 243 -3.81 15.32 2.65
CA ARG A 243 -2.43 15.83 2.53
C ARG A 243 -1.76 16.05 3.88
N GLU A 244 -2.51 16.55 4.86
CA GLU A 244 -2.00 16.89 6.18
C GLU A 244 -1.36 15.68 6.90
N VAL A 245 -2.02 14.52 6.86
CA VAL A 245 -1.49 13.27 7.44
C VAL A 245 -0.18 12.86 6.74
N GLY A 246 -0.08 13.07 5.43
CA GLY A 246 1.17 12.86 4.69
C GLY A 246 2.29 13.82 5.11
N GLU A 247 1.96 15.06 5.41
CA GLU A 247 2.89 16.06 5.92
C GLU A 247 3.37 15.73 7.35
N TRP A 248 2.49 15.20 8.22
CA TRP A 248 2.91 14.70 9.53
C TRP A 248 3.93 13.58 9.39
N LEU A 249 3.63 12.60 8.55
CA LEU A 249 4.53 11.45 8.33
C LEU A 249 5.90 11.88 7.76
N ALA A 250 5.93 12.83 6.83
CA ALA A 250 7.16 13.32 6.23
C ALA A 250 8.03 14.13 7.22
N ASN A 251 7.40 14.85 8.15
CA ASN A 251 8.10 15.69 9.13
C ASN A 251 8.46 14.95 10.43
N ASP A 252 7.94 13.72 10.66
CA ASP A 252 8.16 13.01 11.91
C ASP A 252 9.57 12.43 12.00
N SER A 253 10.33 12.88 13.00
CA SER A 253 11.69 12.38 13.27
C SER A 253 11.73 10.92 13.71
N ASN A 254 10.61 10.35 14.19
CA ASN A 254 10.50 8.94 14.55
C ASN A 254 10.37 8.01 13.33
N VAL A 255 10.22 8.57 12.13
CA VAL A 255 10.08 7.84 10.86
C VAL A 255 11.36 8.00 10.04
N PRO A 256 12.40 7.17 10.24
CA PRO A 256 13.71 7.33 9.60
C PRO A 256 13.67 7.18 8.07
N LEU A 257 12.71 6.46 7.52
CA LEU A 257 12.51 6.28 6.08
C LEU A 257 11.07 6.58 5.69
N VAL A 258 10.88 7.44 4.69
CA VAL A 258 9.58 7.66 4.03
C VAL A 258 9.68 7.20 2.58
N SER A 259 8.87 6.21 2.23
CA SER A 259 8.65 5.79 0.84
C SER A 259 7.35 6.43 0.33
N ALA A 260 7.46 7.29 -0.67
CA ALA A 260 6.33 8.04 -1.18
C ALA A 260 6.17 7.90 -2.70
N THR A 261 5.00 7.46 -3.11
CA THR A 261 4.60 7.34 -4.52
C THR A 261 3.49 8.35 -4.84
N GLY A 262 3.70 9.15 -5.89
CA GLY A 262 2.70 10.13 -6.31
C GLY A 262 3.23 11.20 -7.25
N SER A 263 2.64 12.41 -7.21
CA SER A 263 3.04 13.49 -8.11
C SER A 263 4.44 14.02 -7.80
N THR A 264 5.13 14.53 -8.83
CA THR A 264 6.42 15.23 -8.67
C THR A 264 6.34 16.38 -7.66
N ARG A 265 5.20 17.10 -7.61
CA ARG A 265 4.98 18.16 -6.62
C ARG A 265 5.00 17.62 -5.19
N MET A 266 4.29 16.53 -4.94
CA MET A 266 4.28 15.83 -3.63
C MET A 266 5.67 15.32 -3.29
N GLY A 267 6.37 14.66 -4.22
CA GLY A 267 7.71 14.13 -4.00
C GLY A 267 8.74 15.20 -3.63
N LYS A 268 8.67 16.39 -4.25
CA LYS A 268 9.53 17.52 -3.87
C LYS A 268 9.25 17.98 -2.43
N ALA A 269 7.99 18.07 -2.02
CA ALA A 269 7.62 18.47 -0.66
C ALA A 269 8.09 17.41 0.37
N VAL A 270 7.84 16.14 0.12
CA VAL A 270 8.29 15.03 0.99
C VAL A 270 9.82 14.98 1.06
N GLY A 271 10.51 15.05 -0.09
CA GLY A 271 11.97 15.01 -0.11
C GLY A 271 12.60 16.18 0.65
N GLN A 272 12.03 17.38 0.55
CA GLN A 272 12.46 18.55 1.32
C GLN A 272 12.25 18.35 2.83
N ALA A 273 11.07 17.92 3.25
CA ALA A 273 10.72 17.72 4.66
C ALA A 273 11.61 16.63 5.30
N VAL A 274 11.74 15.49 4.64
CA VAL A 274 12.55 14.37 5.11
C VAL A 274 14.03 14.72 5.12
N GLY A 275 14.54 15.41 4.08
CA GLY A 275 15.93 15.85 3.99
C GLY A 275 16.29 16.86 5.06
N ALA A 276 15.38 17.79 5.40
CA ALA A 276 15.59 18.81 6.44
C ALA A 276 15.88 18.20 7.83
N ARG A 277 15.36 17.01 8.10
CA ARG A 277 15.59 16.26 9.35
C ARG A 277 16.62 15.13 9.21
N LEU A 278 17.37 15.08 8.11
CA LEU A 278 18.37 14.06 7.79
C LEU A 278 17.81 12.62 7.72
N GLY A 279 16.51 12.49 7.43
CA GLY A 279 15.86 11.23 7.17
C GLY A 279 16.16 10.71 5.77
N ARG A 280 15.70 9.49 5.48
CA ARG A 280 15.82 8.86 4.16
C ARG A 280 14.48 8.92 3.43
N SER A 281 14.51 9.17 2.13
CA SER A 281 13.32 9.10 1.28
C SER A 281 13.56 8.21 0.07
N LEU A 282 12.53 7.42 -0.28
CA LEU A 282 12.42 6.70 -1.53
C LEU A 282 11.22 7.31 -2.26
N LEU A 283 11.44 7.89 -3.43
CA LEU A 283 10.43 8.68 -4.13
C LEU A 283 10.18 8.08 -5.52
N GLU A 284 8.97 7.54 -5.69
CA GLU A 284 8.46 7.08 -6.98
C GLU A 284 7.45 8.11 -7.51
N LEU A 285 7.85 8.84 -8.55
CA LEU A 285 7.16 10.05 -8.97
C LEU A 285 6.62 9.92 -10.39
N GLY A 286 5.72 10.85 -10.75
CA GLY A 286 5.15 10.90 -12.08
C GLY A 286 6.16 11.28 -13.15
N GLY A 287 5.87 10.84 -14.36
CA GLY A 287 6.63 11.14 -15.58
C GLY A 287 5.72 11.14 -16.80
N ASN A 288 6.28 11.51 -17.95
CA ASN A 288 5.60 11.44 -19.23
C ASN A 288 6.29 10.40 -20.08
N ASN A 289 5.68 9.23 -20.23
CA ASN A 289 6.12 8.23 -21.18
C ASN A 289 5.66 8.62 -22.58
N ALA A 290 6.42 8.24 -23.59
CA ALA A 290 6.08 8.50 -24.98
C ALA A 290 6.27 7.23 -25.82
N ILE A 291 5.37 7.03 -26.77
CA ILE A 291 5.52 6.05 -27.83
C ILE A 291 5.72 6.83 -29.14
N ILE A 292 6.85 6.61 -29.82
CA ILE A 292 7.16 7.25 -31.09
C ILE A 292 6.88 6.26 -32.20
N ILE A 293 5.91 6.61 -33.08
CA ILE A 293 5.52 5.81 -34.22
C ILE A 293 6.23 6.33 -35.46
N SER A 294 7.17 5.56 -36.00
CA SER A 294 7.84 5.86 -37.25
C SER A 294 7.00 5.44 -38.45
N GLN A 295 7.37 5.94 -39.64
CA GLN A 295 6.69 5.55 -40.90
C GLN A 295 6.85 4.05 -41.25
N HIS A 296 7.75 3.35 -40.60
CA HIS A 296 8.00 1.91 -40.79
C HIS A 296 7.42 1.04 -39.68
N ALA A 297 6.64 1.63 -38.75
CA ALA A 297 6.06 0.87 -37.65
C ALA A 297 4.97 -0.11 -38.15
N ASP A 298 4.91 -1.28 -37.53
CA ASP A 298 3.80 -2.21 -37.66
C ASP A 298 2.59 -1.66 -36.90
N LEU A 299 1.68 -0.99 -37.61
CA LEU A 299 0.50 -0.38 -37.00
C LEU A 299 -0.47 -1.39 -36.36
N PRO A 300 -0.75 -2.58 -36.97
CA PRO A 300 -1.52 -3.64 -36.30
C PRO A 300 -0.99 -4.03 -34.93
N LEU A 301 0.31 -4.02 -34.73
CA LEU A 301 0.94 -4.28 -33.42
C LEU A 301 0.97 -3.02 -32.54
N ALA A 302 1.31 -1.88 -33.08
CA ALA A 302 1.51 -0.63 -32.33
C ALA A 302 0.21 -0.08 -31.73
N ILE A 303 -0.93 -0.12 -32.47
CA ILE A 303 -2.21 0.43 -32.03
C ILE A 303 -2.73 -0.27 -30.75
N PRO A 304 -2.82 -1.61 -30.68
CA PRO A 304 -3.21 -2.28 -29.45
C PRO A 304 -2.27 -1.97 -28.26
N ALA A 305 -0.96 -1.89 -28.49
CA ALA A 305 0.02 -1.54 -27.47
C ALA A 305 -0.18 -0.13 -26.92
N ILE A 306 -0.47 0.85 -27.79
CA ILE A 306 -0.78 2.24 -27.41
C ILE A 306 -2.06 2.29 -26.58
N VAL A 307 -3.11 1.62 -27.05
CA VAL A 307 -4.41 1.57 -26.34
C VAL A 307 -4.24 0.94 -24.96
N PHE A 308 -3.53 -0.18 -24.88
CA PHE A 308 -3.25 -0.83 -23.59
C PHE A 308 -2.48 0.10 -22.65
N GLY A 309 -1.40 0.72 -23.11
CA GLY A 309 -0.61 1.66 -22.29
C GLY A 309 -1.37 2.92 -21.89
N ALA A 310 -2.41 3.34 -22.65
CA ALA A 310 -3.17 4.54 -22.35
C ALA A 310 -4.37 4.31 -21.41
N VAL A 311 -5.02 3.15 -21.49
CA VAL A 311 -6.29 2.89 -20.79
C VAL A 311 -6.33 1.55 -20.03
N GLY A 312 -5.37 0.68 -20.24
CA GLY A 312 -5.30 -0.64 -19.58
C GLY A 312 -4.62 -0.59 -18.22
N MET A 313 -3.65 0.31 -18.04
CA MET A 313 -2.81 0.42 -16.84
C MET A 313 -2.77 1.85 -16.27
N ALA A 314 -3.79 2.62 -16.45
CA ALA A 314 -3.78 4.05 -16.07
C ALA A 314 -3.76 4.29 -14.56
#